data_8ee4452de615b3b8390265579f64387c
#
_entry.id   8ee4452de615b3b8390265579f64387c
#
_cell.length_a   1.000
_cell.length_b   1.000
_cell.length_c   1.000
_cell.angle_alpha   90.00
_cell.angle_beta   90.00
_cell.angle_gamma   90.00
#
_symmetry.space_group_name_H-M   'P 1'
#
loop_
_entity.id
_entity.type
_entity.pdbx_description
1 polymer ?
#
loop_
_entity_poly.entity_id
_entity_poly.type
_entity_poly.pdbx_seq_one_letter_code
_entity_poly.pdbx_strand_id
1 'polypeptide(L)'
;VPPGTGWPHDLATPATRVAHGPAEVRDLAASAPTLAELTARQSVCRACPRLVSWREEVAAVRRRSFQAERYWGRPIPGWGAQAPRVLIVGLAPAAHGGNRTGRIFTGDRSGDFLFASLYRCGLADSPVSVTVGDGQRLRNARMVAAVRCAPPANKPTTDERDTCAPWLVAEVAQVAPSVRAIVCLGGFAWQALWPVLRAAGFVLPSRRPPFGHGAETEVRPRDPDAPPVLLLGCYHPSQQNTFTGRVTPDMLDAVFTRARGFSGAGEDSGGSGGRPPGQHGLRRGVHTGQRTGPPAL
;
A
#
# COMPACT_ATOMS: atom_id res chain seq x y z
N VAL A 1 -6.33 -19.66 3.71
CA VAL A 1 -5.05 -20.25 3.28
C VAL A 1 -4.16 -20.47 4.49
N PRO A 2 -3.76 -21.71 4.83
CA PRO A 2 -2.78 -21.95 5.89
C PRO A 2 -1.42 -21.32 5.55
N PRO A 3 -0.65 -20.86 6.57
CA PRO A 3 0.70 -20.34 6.36
C PRO A 3 1.62 -21.38 5.73
N GLY A 4 2.53 -20.94 4.84
CA GLY A 4 3.50 -21.82 4.19
C GLY A 4 2.94 -22.76 3.10
N THR A 5 1.68 -22.54 2.64
CA THR A 5 1.05 -23.41 1.62
C THR A 5 1.16 -22.87 0.19
N GLY A 6 2.19 -22.05 -0.10
CA GLY A 6 2.51 -21.59 -1.45
C GLY A 6 1.65 -20.44 -1.97
N TRP A 7 1.04 -19.62 -1.08
CA TRP A 7 0.44 -18.37 -1.52
C TRP A 7 1.56 -17.39 -1.92
N PRO A 8 1.45 -16.69 -3.06
CA PRO A 8 2.49 -15.76 -3.50
C PRO A 8 2.81 -14.71 -2.42
N HIS A 9 4.09 -14.48 -2.19
CA HIS A 9 4.61 -13.51 -1.20
C HIS A 9 4.14 -13.72 0.25
N ASP A 10 3.63 -14.91 0.62
CA ASP A 10 3.34 -15.25 2.02
C ASP A 10 4.64 -15.45 2.78
N LEU A 11 4.93 -14.54 3.71
CA LEU A 11 6.12 -14.61 4.56
C LEU A 11 5.88 -15.43 5.83
N ALA A 12 4.63 -15.80 6.12
CA ALA A 12 4.31 -16.61 7.29
C ALA A 12 4.57 -18.10 7.03
N THR A 13 5.06 -18.78 8.04
CA THR A 13 5.26 -20.22 8.09
C THR A 13 4.37 -20.84 9.17
N PRO A 14 4.22 -22.18 9.24
CA PRO A 14 3.52 -22.82 10.36
C PRO A 14 4.09 -22.49 11.74
N ALA A 15 5.37 -22.09 11.83
CA ALA A 15 6.02 -21.68 13.07
C ALA A 15 5.84 -20.20 13.42
N THR A 16 5.21 -19.39 12.55
CA THR A 16 5.00 -17.96 12.81
C THR A 16 4.08 -17.77 14.00
N ARG A 17 4.52 -16.96 14.99
CA ARG A 17 3.76 -16.69 16.23
C ARG A 17 2.43 -16.00 15.92
N VAL A 18 1.35 -16.49 16.50
CA VAL A 18 -0.02 -16.01 16.31
C VAL A 18 -0.44 -15.19 17.52
N ALA A 19 -1.01 -14.00 17.31
CA ALA A 19 -1.65 -13.21 18.36
C ALA A 19 -3.12 -13.62 18.48
N HIS A 20 -3.57 -13.97 19.69
CA HIS A 20 -4.95 -14.34 20.02
C HIS A 20 -5.69 -13.27 20.82
N GLY A 21 -5.00 -12.22 21.27
CA GLY A 21 -5.60 -11.12 22.03
C GLY A 21 -4.82 -9.82 21.89
N PRO A 22 -5.39 -8.69 22.42
CA PRO A 22 -4.78 -7.36 22.28
C PRO A 22 -3.38 -7.24 22.89
N ALA A 23 -3.11 -7.96 24.00
CA ALA A 23 -1.79 -7.96 24.63
C ALA A 23 -0.74 -8.58 23.72
N GLU A 24 -1.02 -9.76 23.17
CA GLU A 24 -0.12 -10.45 22.23
C GLU A 24 0.10 -9.66 20.94
N VAL A 25 -0.93 -8.93 20.45
CA VAL A 25 -0.76 -8.00 19.32
C VAL A 25 0.28 -6.94 19.64
N ARG A 26 0.19 -6.30 20.81
CA ARG A 26 1.17 -5.29 21.24
C ARG A 26 2.58 -5.86 21.29
N ASP A 27 2.73 -7.01 21.97
CA ASP A 27 4.04 -7.64 22.18
C ASP A 27 4.68 -8.10 20.84
N LEU A 28 3.89 -8.75 19.98
CA LEU A 28 4.36 -9.25 18.70
C LEU A 28 4.66 -8.12 17.70
N ALA A 29 3.90 -7.03 17.74
CA ALA A 29 4.15 -5.86 16.91
C ALA A 29 5.40 -5.11 17.37
N ALA A 30 5.52 -4.85 18.68
CA ALA A 30 6.66 -4.11 19.25
C ALA A 30 8.00 -4.86 19.10
N SER A 31 7.96 -6.20 19.17
CA SER A 31 9.16 -7.04 19.07
C SER A 31 9.51 -7.47 17.63
N ALA A 32 8.80 -6.98 16.61
CA ALA A 32 9.11 -7.32 15.22
C ALA A 32 10.30 -6.47 14.72
N PRO A 33 11.47 -7.08 14.43
CA PRO A 33 12.69 -6.33 14.10
C PRO A 33 12.69 -5.76 12.68
N THR A 34 11.87 -6.33 11.78
CA THR A 34 11.80 -5.95 10.37
C THR A 34 10.39 -5.93 9.84
N LEU A 35 10.15 -5.21 8.73
CA LEU A 35 8.86 -5.22 8.02
C LEU A 35 8.47 -6.64 7.55
N ALA A 36 9.45 -7.48 7.21
CA ALA A 36 9.19 -8.86 6.80
C ALA A 36 8.63 -9.69 7.97
N GLU A 37 9.26 -9.61 9.14
CA GLU A 37 8.78 -10.31 10.33
C GLU A 37 7.43 -9.74 10.82
N LEU A 38 7.26 -8.40 10.80
CA LEU A 38 6.00 -7.76 11.11
C LEU A 38 4.89 -8.24 10.17
N THR A 39 5.16 -8.31 8.86
CA THR A 39 4.24 -8.82 7.84
C THR A 39 3.84 -10.27 8.10
N ALA A 40 4.80 -11.14 8.41
CA ALA A 40 4.54 -12.54 8.72
C ALA A 40 3.61 -12.67 9.93
N ARG A 41 3.95 -12.07 11.08
CA ARG A 41 3.16 -12.13 12.33
C ARG A 41 1.78 -11.54 12.16
N GLN A 42 1.68 -10.39 11.51
CA GLN A 42 0.42 -9.70 11.24
C GLN A 42 -0.53 -10.57 10.40
N SER A 43 0.01 -11.26 9.38
CA SER A 43 -0.80 -12.05 8.44
C SER A 43 -1.43 -13.30 9.06
N VAL A 44 -1.03 -13.71 10.26
CA VAL A 44 -1.58 -14.86 11.00
C VAL A 44 -2.37 -14.46 12.25
N CYS A 45 -2.53 -13.16 12.53
CA CYS A 45 -3.22 -12.66 13.71
C CYS A 45 -4.67 -13.15 13.80
N ARG A 46 -5.09 -13.53 15.02
CA ARG A 46 -6.44 -14.03 15.37
C ARG A 46 -7.07 -13.29 16.55
N ALA A 47 -6.59 -12.08 16.89
CA ALA A 47 -6.95 -11.36 18.11
C ALA A 47 -8.40 -10.81 18.14
N CYS A 48 -9.10 -10.74 16.99
CA CYS A 48 -10.47 -10.23 16.90
C CYS A 48 -11.44 -11.34 16.48
N PRO A 49 -12.11 -12.05 17.42
CA PRO A 49 -12.91 -13.24 17.10
C PRO A 49 -13.98 -13.01 16.02
N ARG A 50 -14.71 -11.86 16.07
CA ARG A 50 -15.73 -11.52 15.08
C ARG A 50 -15.13 -11.36 13.66
N LEU A 51 -13.96 -10.72 13.54
CA LEU A 51 -13.30 -10.56 12.25
C LEU A 51 -12.70 -11.86 11.74
N VAL A 52 -12.19 -12.70 12.64
CA VAL A 52 -11.69 -14.04 12.31
C VAL A 52 -12.80 -14.90 11.75
N SER A 53 -13.93 -15.01 12.45
CA SER A 53 -15.09 -15.79 12.02
C SER A 53 -15.57 -15.31 10.65
N TRP A 54 -15.79 -14.00 10.50
CA TRP A 54 -16.31 -13.42 9.25
C TRP A 54 -15.40 -13.65 8.05
N ARG A 55 -14.10 -13.32 8.16
CA ARG A 55 -13.17 -13.46 7.02
C ARG A 55 -12.98 -14.91 6.58
N GLU A 56 -13.00 -15.85 7.55
CA GLU A 56 -12.84 -17.27 7.30
C GLU A 56 -14.12 -17.87 6.70
N GLU A 57 -15.30 -17.48 7.20
CA GLU A 57 -16.59 -17.84 6.64
C GLU A 57 -16.71 -17.36 5.19
N VAL A 58 -16.41 -16.08 4.90
CA VAL A 58 -16.40 -15.55 3.54
C VAL A 58 -15.43 -16.31 2.64
N ALA A 59 -14.27 -16.72 3.15
CA ALA A 59 -13.30 -17.49 2.38
C ALA A 59 -13.74 -18.95 2.12
N ALA A 60 -14.55 -19.52 3.00
CA ALA A 60 -15.12 -20.86 2.84
C ALA A 60 -16.33 -20.87 1.90
N VAL A 61 -17.29 -19.96 2.14
CA VAL A 61 -18.56 -19.89 1.39
C VAL A 61 -18.33 -19.32 -0.02
N ARG A 62 -17.50 -18.30 -0.12
CA ARG A 62 -17.15 -17.55 -1.34
C ARG A 62 -18.38 -16.92 -2.02
N ARG A 63 -18.14 -15.92 -2.83
CA ARG A 63 -19.16 -15.35 -3.72
C ARG A 63 -19.28 -16.22 -4.96
N ARG A 64 -20.49 -16.42 -5.50
CA ARG A 64 -20.76 -17.24 -6.69
C ARG A 64 -19.82 -16.91 -7.86
N SER A 65 -19.58 -15.62 -8.13
CA SER A 65 -18.68 -15.17 -9.21
C SER A 65 -17.21 -15.52 -8.99
N PHE A 66 -16.80 -15.91 -7.78
CA PHE A 66 -15.44 -16.25 -7.40
C PHE A 66 -15.32 -17.64 -6.76
N GLN A 67 -16.30 -18.51 -7.03
CA GLN A 67 -16.41 -19.82 -6.36
C GLN A 67 -15.24 -20.75 -6.68
N ALA A 68 -14.68 -20.64 -7.90
CA ALA A 68 -13.49 -21.38 -8.32
C ALA A 68 -12.17 -20.82 -7.77
N GLU A 69 -12.18 -19.60 -7.22
CA GLU A 69 -10.96 -18.98 -6.73
C GLU A 69 -10.65 -19.40 -5.28
N ARG A 70 -9.37 -19.58 -4.99
CA ARG A 70 -8.89 -19.76 -3.63
C ARG A 70 -8.82 -18.40 -2.95
N TYR A 71 -9.46 -18.24 -1.80
CA TYR A 71 -9.40 -17.01 -1.02
C TYR A 71 -8.23 -17.03 -0.03
N TRP A 72 -7.62 -15.87 0.18
CA TRP A 72 -6.60 -15.67 1.22
C TRP A 72 -7.16 -15.96 2.63
N GLY A 73 -8.26 -15.29 3.02
CA GLY A 73 -8.98 -15.54 4.28
C GLY A 73 -8.23 -15.20 5.55
N ARG A 74 -7.13 -14.44 5.47
CA ARG A 74 -6.26 -14.06 6.59
C ARG A 74 -6.14 -12.52 6.67
N PRO A 75 -5.53 -11.94 7.75
CA PRO A 75 -5.24 -10.52 7.79
C PRO A 75 -4.38 -10.09 6.59
N ILE A 76 -4.64 -8.91 6.06
CA ILE A 76 -3.90 -8.36 4.93
C ILE A 76 -2.77 -7.47 5.45
N PRO A 77 -1.50 -7.85 5.27
CA PRO A 77 -0.38 -7.01 5.65
C PRO A 77 -0.23 -5.79 4.73
N GLY A 78 0.56 -4.82 5.17
CA GLY A 78 0.99 -3.74 4.29
C GLY A 78 1.91 -4.26 3.18
N TRP A 79 1.90 -3.59 2.04
CA TRP A 79 2.72 -3.98 0.90
C TRP A 79 3.23 -2.76 0.11
N GLY A 80 4.28 -2.96 -0.69
CA GLY A 80 4.95 -1.92 -1.46
C GLY A 80 6.40 -1.74 -1.03
N ALA A 81 6.96 -0.56 -1.25
CA ALA A 81 8.35 -0.25 -0.96
C ALA A 81 8.70 -0.48 0.52
N GLN A 82 9.94 -0.92 0.78
CA GLN A 82 10.47 -1.08 2.14
C GLN A 82 10.81 0.29 2.76
N ALA A 83 11.26 1.25 1.94
CA ALA A 83 11.53 2.63 2.30
C ALA A 83 10.66 3.57 1.46
N PRO A 84 9.34 3.63 1.72
CA PRO A 84 8.41 4.42 0.90
C PRO A 84 8.57 5.91 1.18
N ARG A 85 8.43 6.73 0.14
CA ARG A 85 8.25 8.18 0.28
C ARG A 85 6.79 8.54 0.56
N VAL A 86 5.84 7.75 0.05
CA VAL A 86 4.40 7.95 0.24
C VAL A 86 3.80 6.75 0.94
N LEU A 87 3.13 6.98 2.09
CA LEU A 87 2.34 5.97 2.79
C LEU A 87 0.85 6.19 2.51
N ILE A 88 0.15 5.16 2.06
CA ILE A 88 -1.29 5.21 1.76
C ILE A 88 -2.03 4.38 2.80
N VAL A 89 -2.96 4.99 3.52
CA VAL A 89 -3.68 4.36 4.63
C VAL A 89 -5.16 4.25 4.29
N GLY A 90 -5.65 3.02 4.18
CA GLY A 90 -7.07 2.71 4.01
C GLY A 90 -7.78 2.32 5.31
N LEU A 91 -9.08 1.99 5.20
CA LEU A 91 -9.90 1.55 6.32
C LEU A 91 -9.60 0.08 6.67
N ALA A 92 -9.97 -0.83 5.78
CA ALA A 92 -9.91 -2.27 5.94
C ALA A 92 -10.04 -2.96 4.58
N PRO A 93 -9.63 -4.24 4.44
CA PRO A 93 -9.85 -5.02 3.23
C PRO A 93 -11.33 -5.27 2.99
N ALA A 94 -11.75 -5.30 1.71
CA ALA A 94 -13.07 -5.77 1.31
C ALA A 94 -13.16 -7.31 1.37
N ALA A 95 -14.34 -7.83 1.71
CA ALA A 95 -14.60 -9.26 1.87
C ALA A 95 -14.29 -10.09 0.60
N HIS A 96 -14.63 -9.55 -0.58
CA HIS A 96 -14.38 -10.20 -1.88
C HIS A 96 -13.28 -9.51 -2.71
N GLY A 97 -12.63 -8.47 -2.15
CA GLY A 97 -11.41 -7.83 -2.65
C GLY A 97 -10.17 -8.38 -1.93
N GLY A 98 -9.59 -7.60 -1.00
CA GLY A 98 -8.37 -8.00 -0.28
C GLY A 98 -8.46 -9.33 0.45
N ASN A 99 -9.60 -9.65 1.10
CA ASN A 99 -9.77 -10.94 1.77
C ASN A 99 -9.77 -12.14 0.79
N ARG A 100 -10.09 -11.90 -0.48
CA ARG A 100 -9.96 -12.90 -1.54
C ARG A 100 -8.53 -12.95 -2.09
N THR A 101 -7.97 -11.81 -2.43
CA THR A 101 -6.75 -11.70 -3.24
C THR A 101 -5.45 -11.67 -2.43
N GLY A 102 -5.51 -11.43 -1.11
CA GLY A 102 -4.34 -11.32 -0.25
C GLY A 102 -3.64 -9.95 -0.28
N ARG A 103 -4.18 -8.96 -1.01
CA ARG A 103 -3.62 -7.62 -1.12
C ARG A 103 -4.73 -6.56 -0.99
N ILE A 104 -4.49 -5.51 -0.21
CA ILE A 104 -5.47 -4.43 -0.02
C ILE A 104 -5.73 -3.69 -1.34
N PHE A 105 -6.95 -3.18 -1.53
CA PHE A 105 -7.40 -2.50 -2.76
C PHE A 105 -7.14 -3.31 -4.04
N THR A 106 -7.28 -4.63 -3.98
CA THR A 106 -6.97 -5.51 -5.10
C THR A 106 -8.17 -6.41 -5.40
N GLY A 107 -8.54 -6.48 -6.68
CA GLY A 107 -9.62 -7.33 -7.17
C GLY A 107 -11.02 -6.84 -6.81
N ASP A 108 -11.19 -5.53 -6.62
CA ASP A 108 -12.48 -4.86 -6.45
C ASP A 108 -12.48 -3.47 -7.11
N ARG A 109 -13.66 -2.90 -7.32
CA ARG A 109 -13.82 -1.61 -8.03
C ARG A 109 -13.14 -0.42 -7.34
N SER A 110 -13.01 -0.45 -6.02
CA SER A 110 -12.28 0.59 -5.29
C SER A 110 -10.79 0.53 -5.62
N GLY A 111 -10.27 -0.68 -5.75
CA GLY A 111 -8.91 -0.94 -6.21
C GLY A 111 -8.69 -0.49 -7.65
N ASP A 112 -9.59 -0.84 -8.57
CA ASP A 112 -9.48 -0.43 -9.97
C ASP A 112 -9.39 1.10 -10.10
N PHE A 113 -10.27 1.83 -9.39
CA PHE A 113 -10.27 3.29 -9.41
C PHE A 113 -8.98 3.88 -8.79
N LEU A 114 -8.52 3.31 -7.68
CA LEU A 114 -7.31 3.74 -6.98
C LEU A 114 -6.04 3.48 -7.82
N PHE A 115 -5.88 2.27 -8.35
CA PHE A 115 -4.68 1.90 -9.11
C PHE A 115 -4.57 2.65 -10.44
N ALA A 116 -5.69 2.94 -11.10
CA ALA A 116 -5.70 3.80 -12.28
C ALA A 116 -5.11 5.20 -11.98
N SER A 117 -5.45 5.78 -10.82
CA SER A 117 -4.90 7.06 -10.35
C SER A 117 -3.42 6.93 -9.97
N LEU A 118 -3.05 5.94 -9.17
CA LEU A 118 -1.66 5.71 -8.77
C LEU A 118 -0.74 5.54 -9.99
N TYR A 119 -1.21 4.84 -11.02
CA TYR A 119 -0.48 4.66 -12.27
C TYR A 119 -0.29 5.99 -13.00
N ARG A 120 -1.35 6.80 -13.18
CA ARG A 120 -1.24 8.13 -13.80
C ARG A 120 -0.30 9.06 -13.02
N CYS A 121 -0.30 8.93 -11.70
CA CYS A 121 0.59 9.71 -10.83
C CYS A 121 2.01 9.11 -10.71
N GLY A 122 2.33 7.99 -11.39
CA GLY A 122 3.65 7.36 -11.36
C GLY A 122 4.01 6.68 -10.03
N LEU A 123 3.00 6.30 -9.23
CA LEU A 123 3.15 5.59 -7.94
C LEU A 123 2.87 4.08 -8.05
N ALA A 124 2.44 3.59 -9.22
CA ALA A 124 2.22 2.17 -9.49
C ALA A 124 2.71 1.80 -10.90
N ASP A 125 3.10 0.54 -11.12
CA ASP A 125 3.60 0.04 -12.40
C ASP A 125 2.47 -0.28 -13.40
N SER A 126 1.26 -0.53 -12.92
CA SER A 126 0.09 -0.88 -13.75
C SER A 126 -1.17 -0.14 -13.26
N PRO A 127 -2.10 0.21 -14.16
CA PRO A 127 -3.38 0.81 -13.79
C PRO A 127 -4.36 -0.19 -13.15
N VAL A 128 -4.02 -1.48 -13.10
CA VAL A 128 -4.86 -2.54 -12.54
C VAL A 128 -4.13 -3.35 -11.48
N SER A 129 -4.88 -3.90 -10.53
CA SER A 129 -4.40 -4.76 -9.46
C SER A 129 -5.42 -5.90 -9.25
N VAL A 130 -5.08 -7.10 -9.70
CA VAL A 130 -6.02 -8.23 -9.79
C VAL A 130 -5.86 -9.20 -8.62
N THR A 131 -4.63 -9.60 -8.31
CA THR A 131 -4.30 -10.55 -7.24
C THR A 131 -2.85 -10.41 -6.80
N VAL A 132 -2.50 -10.99 -5.67
CA VAL A 132 -1.07 -11.13 -5.29
C VAL A 132 -0.35 -12.00 -6.32
N GLY A 133 0.85 -11.56 -6.74
CA GLY A 133 1.64 -12.25 -7.77
C GLY A 133 1.35 -11.82 -9.21
N ASP A 134 0.47 -10.85 -9.44
CA ASP A 134 0.13 -10.30 -10.76
C ASP A 134 1.19 -9.37 -11.39
N GLY A 135 2.33 -9.20 -10.75
CA GLY A 135 3.40 -8.30 -11.20
C GLY A 135 3.22 -6.83 -10.82
N GLN A 136 2.09 -6.43 -10.20
CA GLN A 136 1.88 -5.07 -9.75
C GLN A 136 2.91 -4.66 -8.69
N ARG A 137 3.46 -3.46 -8.82
CA ARG A 137 4.39 -2.85 -7.84
C ARG A 137 4.01 -1.41 -7.56
N LEU A 138 4.25 -0.97 -6.32
CA LEU A 138 4.18 0.44 -5.94
C LEU A 138 5.57 1.07 -6.02
N ARG A 139 5.66 2.23 -6.66
CA ARG A 139 6.89 3.01 -6.79
C ARG A 139 7.00 4.02 -5.66
N ASN A 140 8.05 3.93 -4.86
CA ASN A 140 8.28 4.83 -3.72
C ASN A 140 7.04 4.98 -2.80
N ALA A 141 6.12 4.02 -2.85
CA ALA A 141 4.89 4.04 -2.09
C ALA A 141 4.67 2.70 -1.35
N ARG A 142 3.97 2.78 -0.22
CA ARG A 142 3.50 1.63 0.56
C ARG A 142 2.04 1.83 0.93
N MET A 143 1.28 0.75 0.90
CA MET A 143 -0.16 0.76 1.18
C MET A 143 -0.48 -0.12 2.37
N VAL A 144 -1.28 0.42 3.28
CA VAL A 144 -1.67 -0.23 4.53
C VAL A 144 -3.16 0.01 4.82
N ALA A 145 -3.73 -0.76 5.75
CA ALA A 145 -5.07 -0.50 6.29
C ALA A 145 -5.02 -0.29 7.81
N ALA A 146 -5.92 0.52 8.35
CA ALA A 146 -6.07 0.71 9.79
C ALA A 146 -6.51 -0.58 10.49
N VAL A 147 -7.38 -1.36 9.84
CA VAL A 147 -7.78 -2.70 10.28
C VAL A 147 -7.39 -3.73 9.21
N ARG A 148 -6.68 -4.78 9.61
CA ARG A 148 -6.06 -5.72 8.66
C ARG A 148 -6.97 -6.86 8.20
N CYS A 149 -8.13 -7.02 8.81
CA CYS A 149 -9.12 -8.04 8.47
C CYS A 149 -10.34 -7.40 7.81
N ALA A 150 -10.95 -8.09 6.85
CA ALA A 150 -12.24 -7.69 6.30
C ALA A 150 -13.30 -7.71 7.41
N PRO A 151 -14.00 -6.59 7.68
CA PRO A 151 -15.07 -6.56 8.65
C PRO A 151 -16.43 -6.81 7.97
N PRO A 152 -17.43 -7.35 8.70
CA PRO A 152 -18.81 -7.39 8.22
C PRO A 152 -19.29 -5.99 7.81
N ALA A 153 -19.97 -5.90 6.67
CA ALA A 153 -20.50 -4.65 6.08
C ALA A 153 -19.45 -3.51 5.93
N ASN A 154 -18.17 -3.84 5.83
CA ASN A 154 -17.04 -2.90 5.80
C ASN A 154 -16.99 -1.96 7.03
N LYS A 155 -17.49 -2.40 8.19
CA LYS A 155 -17.60 -1.62 9.43
C LYS A 155 -16.87 -2.33 10.58
N PRO A 156 -15.58 -2.05 10.81
CA PRO A 156 -14.90 -2.51 12.02
C PRO A 156 -15.45 -1.75 13.24
N THR A 157 -15.42 -2.40 14.41
CA THR A 157 -15.71 -1.73 15.67
C THR A 157 -14.51 -0.90 16.15
N THR A 158 -14.75 -0.04 17.15
CA THR A 158 -13.67 0.71 17.82
C THR A 158 -12.66 -0.24 18.47
N ASP A 159 -13.13 -1.28 19.16
CA ASP A 159 -12.27 -2.26 19.83
C ASP A 159 -11.40 -3.04 18.83
N GLU A 160 -11.94 -3.38 17.66
CA GLU A 160 -11.19 -4.05 16.60
C GLU A 160 -10.13 -3.13 15.99
N ARG A 161 -10.45 -1.84 15.80
CA ARG A 161 -9.49 -0.82 15.39
C ARG A 161 -8.35 -0.71 16.39
N ASP A 162 -8.69 -0.57 17.67
CA ASP A 162 -7.71 -0.34 18.73
C ASP A 162 -6.86 -1.61 19.01
N THR A 163 -7.45 -2.79 18.93
CA THR A 163 -6.73 -4.07 18.97
C THR A 163 -5.75 -4.21 17.78
N CYS A 164 -6.14 -3.73 16.59
CA CYS A 164 -5.30 -3.82 15.40
C CYS A 164 -4.24 -2.72 15.30
N ALA A 165 -4.43 -1.58 15.99
CA ALA A 165 -3.58 -0.40 15.92
C ALA A 165 -2.08 -0.66 16.16
N PRO A 166 -1.64 -1.53 17.09
CA PRO A 166 -0.22 -1.77 17.31
C PRO A 166 0.53 -2.29 16.07
N TRP A 167 -0.13 -3.07 15.18
CA TRP A 167 0.46 -3.46 13.90
C TRP A 167 0.75 -2.25 13.02
N LEU A 168 -0.18 -1.28 12.98
CA LEU A 168 0.01 -0.08 12.19
C LEU A 168 1.05 0.85 12.82
N VAL A 169 1.11 0.95 14.16
CA VAL A 169 2.14 1.71 14.89
C VAL A 169 3.53 1.20 14.54
N ALA A 170 3.75 -0.12 14.64
CA ALA A 170 5.03 -0.73 14.33
C ALA A 170 5.44 -0.52 12.85
N GLU A 171 4.49 -0.66 11.94
CA GLU A 171 4.75 -0.45 10.51
C GLU A 171 5.08 1.00 10.20
N VAL A 172 4.33 1.96 10.73
CA VAL A 172 4.60 3.40 10.59
C VAL A 172 5.97 3.74 11.17
N ALA A 173 6.31 3.25 12.36
CA ALA A 173 7.60 3.50 12.99
C ALA A 173 8.77 2.98 12.13
N GLN A 174 8.65 1.80 11.54
CA GLN A 174 9.70 1.22 10.70
C GLN A 174 9.88 1.96 9.37
N VAL A 175 8.83 2.54 8.79
CA VAL A 175 8.93 3.31 7.52
C VAL A 175 9.11 4.82 7.74
N ALA A 176 8.92 5.33 8.93
CA ALA A 176 9.00 6.76 9.27
C ALA A 176 10.25 7.47 8.75
N PRO A 177 11.47 6.87 8.78
CA PRO A 177 12.67 7.53 8.29
C PRO A 177 12.61 7.94 6.80
N SER A 178 11.86 7.20 5.99
CA SER A 178 11.75 7.44 4.54
C SER A 178 10.48 8.21 4.14
N VAL A 179 9.40 8.10 4.91
CA VAL A 179 8.10 8.71 4.59
C VAL A 179 8.18 10.23 4.62
N ARG A 180 7.58 10.85 3.59
CA ARG A 180 7.44 12.31 3.45
C ARG A 180 6.01 12.75 3.25
N ALA A 181 5.15 11.86 2.78
CA ALA A 181 3.72 12.11 2.67
C ALA A 181 2.90 10.91 3.11
N ILE A 182 1.76 11.16 3.74
CA ILE A 182 0.78 10.13 4.13
C ILE A 182 -0.58 10.52 3.57
N VAL A 183 -1.20 9.65 2.79
CA VAL A 183 -2.53 9.84 2.22
C VAL A 183 -3.53 8.94 2.94
N CYS A 184 -4.53 9.54 3.60
CA CYS A 184 -5.61 8.84 4.29
C CYS A 184 -6.83 8.71 3.38
N LEU A 185 -7.17 7.49 2.98
CA LEU A 185 -8.35 7.18 2.17
C LEU A 185 -9.58 7.03 3.06
N GLY A 186 -10.31 8.12 3.25
CA GLY A 186 -11.54 8.20 4.05
C GLY A 186 -11.36 8.68 5.49
N GLY A 187 -12.46 9.18 6.05
CA GLY A 187 -12.47 9.77 7.41
C GLY A 187 -12.10 8.77 8.51
N PHE A 188 -12.38 7.48 8.33
CA PHE A 188 -11.97 6.44 9.29
C PHE A 188 -10.44 6.31 9.35
N ALA A 189 -9.76 6.23 8.21
CA ALA A 189 -8.30 6.17 8.15
C ALA A 189 -7.67 7.45 8.74
N TRP A 190 -8.23 8.63 8.41
CA TRP A 190 -7.83 9.90 8.99
C TRP A 190 -7.91 9.90 10.51
N GLN A 191 -9.02 9.44 11.08
CA GLN A 191 -9.20 9.40 12.54
C GLN A 191 -8.30 8.36 13.21
N ALA A 192 -8.18 7.17 12.64
CA ALA A 192 -7.39 6.08 13.19
C ALA A 192 -5.89 6.38 13.20
N LEU A 193 -5.41 7.19 12.25
CA LEU A 193 -3.98 7.47 12.10
C LEU A 193 -3.43 8.39 13.19
N TRP A 194 -4.21 9.29 13.77
CA TRP A 194 -3.71 10.26 14.77
C TRP A 194 -3.10 9.62 16.02
N PRO A 195 -3.79 8.71 16.73
CA PRO A 195 -3.16 8.01 17.84
C PRO A 195 -1.98 7.15 17.41
N VAL A 196 -2.01 6.58 16.21
CA VAL A 196 -0.92 5.78 15.64
C VAL A 196 0.33 6.63 15.44
N LEU A 197 0.21 7.80 14.81
CA LEU A 197 1.34 8.71 14.60
C LEU A 197 1.98 9.14 15.92
N ARG A 198 1.15 9.48 16.93
CA ARG A 198 1.65 9.83 18.27
C ARG A 198 2.44 8.67 18.89
N ALA A 199 1.90 7.46 18.82
CA ALA A 199 2.57 6.27 19.34
C ALA A 199 3.83 5.91 18.56
N ALA A 200 3.86 6.18 17.25
CA ALA A 200 5.02 5.98 16.38
C ALA A 200 6.09 7.09 16.50
N GLY A 201 5.91 8.07 17.42
CA GLY A 201 6.93 9.07 17.71
C GLY A 201 6.81 10.36 16.91
N PHE A 202 5.63 10.71 16.41
CA PHE A 202 5.39 11.99 15.75
C PHE A 202 4.85 13.04 16.73
N VAL A 203 5.26 14.28 16.54
CA VAL A 203 4.68 15.47 17.15
C VAL A 203 3.52 15.92 16.28
N LEU A 204 2.37 16.05 16.89
CA LEU A 204 1.11 16.40 16.19
C LEU A 204 0.68 17.81 16.55
N PRO A 205 -0.03 18.54 15.66
CA PRO A 205 -0.62 19.82 15.99
C PRO A 205 -1.60 19.70 17.18
N SER A 206 -1.76 20.77 17.94
CA SER A 206 -2.60 20.81 19.15
C SER A 206 -4.07 20.48 18.86
N ARG A 207 -4.56 20.84 17.67
CA ARG A 207 -5.89 20.47 17.15
C ARG A 207 -5.76 19.61 15.93
N ARG A 208 -6.50 18.50 15.91
CA ARG A 208 -6.65 17.68 14.70
C ARG A 208 -7.50 18.47 13.69
N PRO A 209 -6.96 18.74 12.46
CA PRO A 209 -7.78 19.34 11.42
C PRO A 209 -8.98 18.46 11.05
N PRO A 210 -10.11 19.06 10.65
CA PRO A 210 -11.26 18.30 10.17
C PRO A 210 -10.88 17.50 8.92
N PHE A 211 -11.48 16.30 8.79
CA PHE A 211 -11.31 15.51 7.58
C PHE A 211 -12.04 16.16 6.39
N GLY A 212 -11.34 16.26 5.28
CA GLY A 212 -11.89 16.68 3.99
C GLY A 212 -11.07 16.11 2.84
N HIS A 213 -11.64 16.09 1.64
CA HIS A 213 -10.84 15.79 0.45
C HIS A 213 -9.90 16.97 0.17
N GLY A 214 -8.60 16.68 0.01
CA GLY A 214 -7.57 17.70 -0.14
C GLY A 214 -7.21 18.44 1.17
N ALA A 215 -7.81 18.08 2.32
CA ALA A 215 -7.37 18.61 3.60
C ALA A 215 -5.92 18.16 3.87
N GLU A 216 -5.06 19.11 4.24
CA GLU A 216 -3.65 18.82 4.49
C GLU A 216 -3.17 19.45 5.81
N THR A 217 -2.17 18.82 6.40
CA THR A 217 -1.45 19.32 7.56
C THR A 217 -0.08 18.68 7.63
N GLU A 218 0.87 19.33 8.27
CA GLU A 218 2.18 18.75 8.52
C GLU A 218 2.22 18.13 9.93
N VAL A 219 2.90 16.99 10.02
CA VAL A 219 3.30 16.33 11.26
C VAL A 219 4.82 16.18 11.25
N ARG A 220 5.46 16.16 12.41
CA ARG A 220 6.92 16.11 12.50
C ARG A 220 7.36 14.88 13.27
N PRO A 221 8.38 14.14 12.83
CA PRO A 221 9.06 13.19 13.69
C PRO A 221 9.56 13.89 14.97
N ARG A 222 9.78 13.14 16.05
CA ARG A 222 10.39 13.70 17.28
C ARG A 222 11.83 14.13 17.09
N ASP A 223 12.52 13.50 16.14
CA ASP A 223 13.85 13.96 15.72
C ASP A 223 13.72 15.33 15.06
N PRO A 224 14.33 16.39 15.64
CA PRO A 224 14.20 17.75 15.11
C PRO A 224 14.86 17.93 13.74
N ASP A 225 15.85 17.09 13.41
CA ASP A 225 16.56 17.13 12.14
C ASP A 225 15.81 16.39 11.03
N ALA A 226 14.81 15.57 11.39
CA ALA A 226 13.98 14.88 10.41
C ALA A 226 13.01 15.85 9.71
N PRO A 227 12.86 15.76 8.38
CA PRO A 227 11.95 16.62 7.65
C PRO A 227 10.49 16.37 8.03
N PRO A 228 9.62 17.40 7.88
CA PRO A 228 8.19 17.25 8.11
C PRO A 228 7.57 16.24 7.15
N VAL A 229 6.44 15.67 7.57
CA VAL A 229 5.64 14.75 6.78
C VAL A 229 4.28 15.38 6.51
N LEU A 230 3.91 15.47 5.24
CA LEU A 230 2.61 15.98 4.80
C LEU A 230 1.54 14.91 5.01
N LEU A 231 0.50 15.22 5.78
CA LEU A 231 -0.67 14.38 5.95
C LEU A 231 -1.82 14.90 5.08
N LEU A 232 -2.35 14.07 4.19
CA LEU A 232 -3.40 14.41 3.23
C LEU A 232 -4.66 13.59 3.48
N GLY A 233 -5.82 14.26 3.51
CA GLY A 233 -7.14 13.65 3.49
C GLY A 233 -7.62 13.43 2.06
N CYS A 234 -8.12 12.23 1.77
CA CYS A 234 -8.70 11.90 0.48
C CYS A 234 -10.03 11.16 0.69
N TYR A 235 -11.08 11.52 -0.06
CA TYR A 235 -12.31 10.73 -0.03
C TYR A 235 -12.02 9.31 -0.49
N HIS A 236 -12.62 8.33 0.19
CA HIS A 236 -12.41 6.92 -0.13
C HIS A 236 -12.94 6.61 -1.53
N PRO A 237 -12.18 5.89 -2.40
CA PRO A 237 -12.61 5.53 -3.75
C PRO A 237 -13.62 4.38 -3.75
N SER A 238 -14.60 4.40 -2.83
CA SER A 238 -15.68 3.42 -2.78
C SER A 238 -16.66 3.61 -3.93
N GLN A 239 -17.35 2.54 -4.32
CA GLN A 239 -18.38 2.60 -5.36
C GLN A 239 -19.42 3.71 -5.06
N GLN A 240 -19.82 3.86 -3.80
CA GLN A 240 -20.74 4.92 -3.41
C GLN A 240 -20.22 6.31 -3.76
N ASN A 241 -18.95 6.60 -3.47
CA ASN A 241 -18.37 7.92 -3.73
C ASN A 241 -18.05 8.13 -5.22
N THR A 242 -17.64 7.08 -5.94
CA THR A 242 -17.33 7.20 -7.37
C THR A 242 -18.59 7.31 -8.23
N PHE A 243 -19.64 6.53 -7.92
CA PHE A 243 -20.90 6.58 -8.68
C PHE A 243 -21.71 7.86 -8.44
N THR A 244 -21.58 8.47 -7.27
CA THR A 244 -22.22 9.75 -6.94
C THR A 244 -21.42 10.98 -7.37
N GLY A 245 -20.23 10.78 -7.97
CA GLY A 245 -19.34 11.88 -8.33
C GLY A 245 -18.69 12.60 -7.14
N ARG A 246 -18.84 12.06 -5.92
CA ARG A 246 -18.21 12.63 -4.71
C ARG A 246 -16.69 12.56 -4.77
N VAL A 247 -16.14 11.60 -5.47
CA VAL A 247 -14.72 11.53 -5.85
C VAL A 247 -14.62 11.20 -7.35
N THR A 248 -13.88 12.03 -8.07
CA THR A 248 -13.59 11.85 -9.49
C THR A 248 -12.13 11.40 -9.70
N PRO A 249 -11.77 10.91 -10.90
CA PRO A 249 -10.37 10.62 -11.22
C PRO A 249 -9.44 11.80 -10.98
N ASP A 250 -9.80 12.99 -11.47
CA ASP A 250 -8.98 14.21 -11.34
C ASP A 250 -8.78 14.62 -9.89
N MET A 251 -9.82 14.52 -9.06
CA MET A 251 -9.73 14.78 -7.63
C MET A 251 -8.72 13.84 -6.97
N LEU A 252 -8.76 12.54 -7.30
CA LEU A 252 -7.86 11.55 -6.74
C LEU A 252 -6.42 11.78 -7.22
N ASP A 253 -6.25 12.08 -8.51
CA ASP A 253 -4.96 12.40 -9.12
C ASP A 253 -4.32 13.64 -8.49
N ALA A 254 -5.11 14.68 -8.20
CA ALA A 254 -4.62 15.89 -7.54
C ALA A 254 -4.00 15.59 -6.17
N VAL A 255 -4.65 14.73 -5.34
CA VAL A 255 -4.11 14.33 -4.03
C VAL A 255 -2.80 13.54 -4.17
N PHE A 256 -2.74 12.57 -5.08
CA PHE A 256 -1.51 11.78 -5.26
C PHE A 256 -0.38 12.56 -5.92
N THR A 257 -0.69 13.46 -6.85
CA THR A 257 0.29 14.39 -7.43
C THR A 257 0.87 15.31 -6.35
N ARG A 258 0.02 15.86 -5.47
CA ARG A 258 0.45 16.66 -4.32
C ARG A 258 1.35 15.87 -3.37
N ALA A 259 0.95 14.63 -3.02
CA ALA A 259 1.74 13.75 -2.16
C ALA A 259 3.11 13.42 -2.78
N ARG A 260 3.13 13.07 -4.07
CA ARG A 260 4.36 12.78 -4.81
C ARG A 260 5.28 13.98 -4.89
N GLY A 261 4.74 15.15 -5.26
CA GLY A 261 5.52 16.39 -5.37
C GLY A 261 6.16 16.81 -4.04
N PHE A 262 5.40 16.78 -2.93
CA PHE A 262 5.95 17.08 -1.61
C PHE A 262 7.02 16.06 -1.16
N SER A 263 6.83 14.80 -1.51
CA SER A 263 7.71 13.71 -1.07
C SER A 263 9.01 13.58 -1.86
N GLY A 264 9.17 14.27 -2.99
CA GLY A 264 10.30 14.06 -3.92
C GLY A 264 10.31 12.67 -4.56
N ALA A 265 9.20 11.93 -4.53
CA ALA A 265 9.12 10.55 -5.00
C ALA A 265 9.28 10.39 -6.54
N GLY A 266 9.47 11.50 -7.26
CA GLY A 266 9.72 11.53 -8.71
C GLY A 266 11.18 11.70 -9.12
N GLU A 267 12.05 12.05 -8.19
CA GLU A 267 13.43 12.44 -8.50
C GLU A 267 14.42 11.25 -8.58
N ASP A 268 14.07 10.11 -7.99
CA ASP A 268 14.96 8.94 -7.91
C ASP A 268 14.99 8.05 -9.18
N SER A 269 14.28 8.40 -10.24
CA SER A 269 14.24 7.62 -11.49
C SER A 269 15.30 7.99 -12.53
N GLY A 270 16.28 8.84 -12.18
CA GLY A 270 17.29 9.40 -13.07
C GLY A 270 18.75 9.19 -12.66
N GLY A 271 19.16 7.98 -12.24
CA GLY A 271 20.55 7.76 -11.79
C GLY A 271 21.09 6.35 -11.99
N SER A 272 21.42 5.95 -13.21
CA SER A 272 22.58 5.16 -13.61
C SER A 272 22.51 4.75 -15.09
N GLY A 273 22.48 5.73 -15.98
CA GLY A 273 22.89 5.53 -17.37
C GLY A 273 24.42 5.64 -17.45
N GLY A 274 25.13 4.55 -17.21
CA GLY A 274 26.56 4.46 -17.44
C GLY A 274 26.85 4.76 -18.91
N ARG A 275 27.57 5.86 -19.16
CA ARG A 275 28.11 6.26 -20.45
C ARG A 275 29.15 5.19 -20.86
N PRO A 276 29.06 4.56 -22.03
CA PRO A 276 30.11 3.66 -22.48
C PRO A 276 31.39 4.46 -22.77
N PRO A 277 32.59 3.90 -22.48
CA PRO A 277 33.87 4.57 -22.72
C PRO A 277 34.10 4.79 -24.22
N GLY A 278 34.64 5.95 -24.54
CA GLY A 278 34.88 6.44 -25.89
C GLY A 278 35.76 5.51 -26.73
N GLN A 279 35.39 5.30 -27.96
CA GLN A 279 36.24 4.76 -29.01
C GLN A 279 37.02 5.93 -29.64
N HIS A 280 38.35 5.84 -29.46
CA HIS A 280 39.33 6.65 -30.17
C HIS A 280 39.27 6.38 -31.68
N GLY A 281 39.34 7.46 -32.46
CA GLY A 281 39.29 7.42 -33.88
C GLY A 281 40.48 6.72 -34.53
N LEU A 282 40.24 6.18 -35.72
CA LEU A 282 41.25 5.97 -36.72
C LEU A 282 40.71 6.38 -38.12
N ARG A 283 41.64 6.98 -38.85
CA ARG A 283 41.55 7.74 -40.06
C ARG A 283 41.13 6.96 -41.30
N ARG A 284 40.47 7.72 -42.19
CA ARG A 284 40.49 7.78 -43.66
C ARG A 284 41.08 6.61 -44.47
N GLY A 285 40.29 6.08 -45.39
CA GLY A 285 40.69 5.39 -46.60
C GLY A 285 39.62 5.53 -47.65
N VAL A 286 39.90 6.33 -48.67
CA VAL A 286 39.12 6.51 -49.89
C VAL A 286 39.36 5.31 -50.81
N HIS A 287 38.35 4.64 -51.34
CA HIS A 287 38.40 4.06 -52.69
C HIS A 287 37.01 3.94 -53.33
N THR A 288 37.00 4.41 -54.54
CA THR A 288 35.99 4.45 -55.60
C THR A 288 35.62 3.06 -56.12
N GLY A 289 34.36 2.88 -56.55
CA GLY A 289 34.13 2.09 -57.74
C GLY A 289 32.91 1.15 -57.76
N GLN A 290 31.98 1.54 -58.55
CA GLN A 290 31.15 0.77 -59.48
C GLN A 290 29.82 0.13 -59.03
N ARG A 291 28.87 0.52 -59.83
CA ARG A 291 27.47 0.10 -59.99
C ARG A 291 27.32 -1.36 -60.41
N THR A 292 26.24 -1.99 -60.05
CA THR A 292 25.34 -2.70 -60.99
C THR A 292 23.99 -2.98 -60.25
N GLY A 293 22.91 -2.73 -60.93
CA GLY A 293 21.54 -2.89 -60.44
C GLY A 293 20.95 -4.28 -60.79
N PRO A 294 19.62 -4.46 -60.58
CA PRO A 294 18.97 -5.68 -60.11
C PRO A 294 18.54 -6.65 -61.24
N PRO A 295 17.97 -7.82 -60.91
CA PRO A 295 16.51 -7.94 -61.02
C PRO A 295 15.81 -8.81 -59.95
N ALA A 296 14.58 -8.43 -59.77
CA ALA A 296 13.33 -9.11 -59.56
C ALA A 296 13.29 -10.66 -59.52
N LEU A 297 12.68 -11.18 -58.50
CA LEU A 297 11.44 -11.99 -58.49
C LEU A 297 10.93 -12.06 -57.07
#